data_bf032caef298a8237f468ed925cb8757
#
_entry.id   bf032caef298a8237f468ed925cb8757
#
_cell.length_a   1.000
_cell.length_b   1.000
_cell.length_c   1.000
_cell.angle_alpha   90.00
_cell.angle_beta   90.00
_cell.angle_gamma   90.00
#
_symmetry.space_group_name_H-M   'P 1'
#
loop_
_entity.id
_entity.type
_entity.pdbx_description
1 polymer ?
#
loop_
_entity_poly.entity_id
_entity_poly.type
_entity_poly.pdbx_seq_one_letter_code
_entity_poly.pdbx_strand_id
1 'polypeptide(L)'
;KRGKNKYFALNMLKSFTVSFFVLIIPLLLNLLMVHIVFAGGTYIPADVEMLKSEPNLFQSYSNPMFYNILYILVFSFIGGIVGSGATALAMAFPNRFILYPLAFILWYISTAIKPSIIGALTPFTVYPLSHYTFTIIFVVAINIVAVLFSFFKVTKYDQV
;
A
#
# COMPACT_ATOMS: atom_id res chain seq x y z
N LYS A 1 7.52 -29.07 13.49
CA LYS A 1 6.64 -28.46 12.45
C LYS A 1 5.82 -27.28 12.98
N ARG A 2 5.13 -27.42 14.14
CA ARG A 2 4.30 -26.32 14.71
C ARG A 2 5.09 -25.04 15.02
N GLY A 3 6.35 -25.13 15.44
CA GLY A 3 7.19 -23.97 15.76
C GLY A 3 7.56 -23.12 14.55
N LYS A 4 7.89 -23.74 13.41
CA LYS A 4 8.28 -23.02 12.17
C LYS A 4 7.11 -22.23 11.58
N ASN A 5 5.91 -22.82 11.52
CA ASN A 5 4.71 -22.14 11.03
C ASN A 5 4.36 -20.93 11.90
N LYS A 6 4.44 -21.09 13.23
CA LYS A 6 4.21 -19.99 14.18
C LYS A 6 5.24 -18.87 14.01
N TYR A 7 6.51 -19.24 13.85
CA TYR A 7 7.59 -18.27 13.61
C TYR A 7 7.39 -17.50 12.31
N PHE A 8 7.06 -18.19 11.21
CA PHE A 8 6.74 -17.54 9.93
C PHE A 8 5.58 -16.56 10.07
N ALA A 9 4.45 -17.01 10.62
CA ALA A 9 3.26 -16.17 10.80
C ALA A 9 3.53 -14.93 11.68
N LEU A 10 4.29 -15.10 12.76
CA LEU A 10 4.67 -13.99 13.65
C LEU A 10 5.56 -12.97 12.94
N ASN A 11 6.50 -13.40 12.09
CA ASN A 11 7.34 -12.48 11.33
C ASN A 11 6.53 -11.73 10.27
N MET A 12 5.57 -12.39 9.61
CA MET A 12 4.65 -11.70 8.68
C MET A 12 3.83 -10.64 9.40
N LEU A 13 3.24 -10.99 10.54
CA LEU A 13 2.45 -10.05 11.33
C LEU A 13 3.29 -8.86 11.82
N LYS A 14 4.50 -9.13 12.35
CA LYS A 14 5.43 -8.06 12.78
C LYS A 14 5.79 -7.14 11.63
N SER A 15 6.14 -7.70 10.48
CA SER A 15 6.51 -6.90 9.31
C SER A 15 5.34 -6.07 8.79
N PHE A 16 4.15 -6.66 8.71
CA PHE A 16 2.94 -5.92 8.37
C PHE A 16 2.73 -4.73 9.31
N THR A 17 2.76 -5.00 10.62
CA THR A 17 2.53 -3.98 11.66
C THR A 17 3.57 -2.86 11.57
N VAL A 18 4.85 -3.21 11.48
CA VAL A 18 5.93 -2.22 11.38
C VAL A 18 5.77 -1.37 10.11
N SER A 19 5.59 -1.99 8.94
CA SER A 19 5.42 -1.27 7.67
C SER A 19 4.18 -0.39 7.66
N PHE A 20 3.08 -0.86 8.24
CA PHE A 20 1.86 -0.09 8.40
C PHE A 20 2.08 1.17 9.24
N PHE A 21 2.69 1.03 10.43
CA PHE A 21 2.91 2.16 11.33
C PHE A 21 3.98 3.13 10.84
N VAL A 22 5.01 2.65 10.17
CA VAL A 22 6.05 3.50 9.54
C VAL A 22 5.45 4.42 8.48
N LEU A 23 4.38 3.99 7.80
CA LEU A 23 3.71 4.81 6.79
C LEU A 23 2.60 5.69 7.40
N ILE A 24 1.73 5.12 8.24
CA ILE A 24 0.56 5.84 8.73
C ILE A 24 0.92 7.01 9.66
N ILE A 25 1.92 6.83 10.54
CA ILE A 25 2.29 7.87 11.51
C ILE A 25 2.79 9.14 10.83
N PRO A 26 3.80 9.11 9.93
CA PRO A 26 4.25 10.30 9.23
C PRO A 26 3.17 10.96 8.38
N LEU A 27 2.33 10.16 7.73
CA LEU A 27 1.25 10.69 6.88
C LEU A 27 0.17 11.40 7.71
N LEU A 28 -0.22 10.84 8.86
CA LEU A 28 -1.16 11.50 9.78
C LEU A 28 -0.55 12.76 10.38
N LEU A 29 0.73 12.74 10.75
CA LEU A 29 1.43 13.93 11.22
C LEU A 29 1.48 15.02 10.15
N ASN A 30 1.77 14.64 8.90
CA ASN A 30 1.75 15.58 7.77
C ASN A 30 0.35 16.17 7.57
N LEU A 31 -0.70 15.34 7.57
CA LEU A 31 -2.09 15.80 7.46
C LEU A 31 -2.44 16.79 8.59
N LEU A 32 -2.04 16.48 9.82
CA LEU A 32 -2.26 17.35 10.98
C LEU A 32 -1.51 18.69 10.82
N MET A 33 -0.26 18.66 10.40
CA MET A 33 0.53 19.87 10.16
C MET A 33 -0.07 20.74 9.05
N VAL A 34 -0.48 20.13 7.94
CA VAL A 34 -1.17 20.86 6.86
C VAL A 34 -2.47 21.49 7.36
N HIS A 35 -3.25 20.78 8.19
CA HIS A 35 -4.49 21.31 8.74
C HIS A 35 -4.26 22.48 9.69
N ILE A 36 -3.21 22.43 10.51
CA ILE A 36 -2.86 23.53 11.43
C ILE A 36 -2.34 24.75 10.66
N VAL A 37 -1.44 24.54 9.69
CA VAL A 37 -0.79 25.65 8.96
C VAL A 37 -1.74 26.32 7.99
N PHE A 38 -2.62 25.55 7.34
CA PHE A 38 -3.56 26.04 6.34
C PHE A 38 -5.02 26.08 6.87
N ALA A 39 -5.22 26.07 8.19
CA ALA A 39 -6.54 26.19 8.80
C ALA A 39 -7.23 27.49 8.37
N GLY A 40 -8.32 27.37 7.64
CA GLY A 40 -9.08 28.52 7.10
C GLY A 40 -8.85 28.81 5.61
N GLY A 41 -8.07 27.99 4.90
CA GLY A 41 -8.00 28.06 3.44
C GLY A 41 -9.38 27.80 2.82
N THR A 42 -9.85 28.73 1.99
CA THR A 42 -11.10 28.56 1.23
C THR A 42 -10.76 28.17 -0.20
N TYR A 43 -11.51 27.21 -0.74
CA TYR A 43 -11.41 26.88 -2.17
C TYR A 43 -11.91 28.05 -3.01
N ILE A 44 -11.23 28.32 -4.13
CA ILE A 44 -11.67 29.35 -5.08
C ILE A 44 -12.95 28.84 -5.75
N PRO A 45 -14.06 29.63 -5.78
CA PRO A 45 -15.33 29.17 -6.33
C PRO A 45 -15.25 28.65 -7.78
N ALA A 46 -14.39 29.25 -8.60
CA ALA A 46 -14.18 28.84 -9.98
C ALA A 46 -13.62 27.40 -10.09
N ASP A 47 -12.72 27.03 -9.18
CA ASP A 47 -12.16 25.67 -9.15
C ASP A 47 -13.22 24.64 -8.72
N VAL A 48 -14.14 25.03 -7.84
CA VAL A 48 -15.26 24.18 -7.41
C VAL A 48 -16.25 23.92 -8.54
N GLU A 49 -16.53 24.91 -9.40
CA GLU A 49 -17.41 24.72 -10.57
C GLU A 49 -16.81 23.78 -11.61
N MET A 50 -15.50 23.89 -11.86
CA MET A 50 -14.79 23.00 -12.77
C MET A 50 -14.78 21.56 -12.26
N LEU A 51 -14.75 21.37 -10.93
CA LEU A 51 -14.74 20.07 -10.28
C LEU A 51 -16.13 19.42 -10.20
N LYS A 52 -17.22 20.17 -10.34
CA LYS A 52 -18.59 19.62 -10.37
C LYS A 52 -18.84 18.69 -11.55
N SER A 53 -18.09 18.84 -12.64
CA SER A 53 -18.14 17.94 -13.79
C SER A 53 -17.55 16.55 -13.50
N GLU A 54 -16.74 16.42 -12.43
CA GLU A 54 -16.07 15.20 -12.03
C GLU A 54 -16.54 14.73 -10.63
N PRO A 55 -17.57 13.86 -10.55
CA PRO A 55 -18.26 13.54 -9.29
C PRO A 55 -17.32 13.03 -8.17
N ASN A 56 -16.27 12.28 -8.54
CA ASN A 56 -15.35 11.71 -7.55
C ASN A 56 -14.43 12.78 -6.95
N LEU A 57 -13.98 13.72 -7.78
CA LEU A 57 -13.21 14.87 -7.31
C LEU A 57 -14.09 15.76 -6.44
N PHE A 58 -15.32 16.04 -6.87
CA PHE A 58 -16.25 16.85 -6.09
C PHE A 58 -16.53 16.25 -4.71
N GLN A 59 -16.73 14.92 -4.61
CA GLN A 59 -16.87 14.25 -3.31
C GLN A 59 -15.64 14.42 -2.43
N SER A 60 -14.44 14.27 -3.00
CA SER A 60 -13.18 14.45 -2.25
C SER A 60 -13.02 15.88 -1.74
N TYR A 61 -13.47 16.88 -2.49
CA TYR A 61 -13.43 18.28 -2.06
C TYR A 61 -14.55 18.65 -1.07
N SER A 62 -15.71 17.98 -1.12
CA SER A 62 -16.79 18.23 -0.16
C SER A 62 -16.45 17.76 1.26
N ASN A 63 -15.63 16.70 1.38
CA ASN A 63 -15.17 16.15 2.65
C ASN A 63 -13.69 15.79 2.62
N PRO A 64 -12.77 16.78 2.45
CA PRO A 64 -11.36 16.51 2.20
C PRO A 64 -10.68 15.78 3.36
N MET A 65 -11.05 16.06 4.58
CA MET A 65 -10.48 15.41 5.77
C MET A 65 -10.78 13.90 5.77
N PHE A 66 -12.02 13.51 5.49
CA PHE A 66 -12.45 12.12 5.45
C PHE A 66 -11.70 11.35 4.34
N TYR A 67 -11.64 11.92 3.13
CA TYR A 67 -10.97 11.26 2.01
C TYR A 67 -9.46 11.16 2.22
N ASN A 68 -8.82 12.18 2.77
CA ASN A 68 -7.40 12.13 3.10
C ASN A 68 -7.08 11.03 4.12
N ILE A 69 -7.89 10.89 5.18
CA ILE A 69 -7.74 9.81 6.15
C ILE A 69 -7.94 8.45 5.49
N LEU A 70 -8.96 8.30 4.63
CA LEU A 70 -9.21 7.06 3.90
C LEU A 70 -8.02 6.67 3.02
N TYR A 71 -7.47 7.62 2.26
CA TYR A 71 -6.28 7.39 1.42
C TYR A 71 -5.07 7.00 2.27
N ILE A 72 -4.82 7.66 3.38
CA ILE A 72 -3.73 7.33 4.30
C ILE A 72 -3.88 5.90 4.83
N LEU A 73 -5.09 5.49 5.22
CA LEU A 73 -5.37 4.14 5.69
C LEU A 73 -5.13 3.09 4.60
N VAL A 74 -5.67 3.29 3.40
CA VAL A 74 -5.49 2.39 2.25
C VAL A 74 -4.02 2.29 1.87
N PHE A 75 -3.31 3.42 1.77
CA PHE A 75 -1.89 3.45 1.46
C PHE A 75 -1.06 2.67 2.48
N SER A 76 -1.29 2.92 3.76
CA SER A 76 -0.57 2.25 4.85
C SER A 76 -0.87 0.75 4.91
N PHE A 77 -2.11 0.35 4.61
CA PHE A 77 -2.51 -1.04 4.56
C PHE A 77 -1.83 -1.79 3.41
N ILE A 78 -1.80 -1.20 2.20
CA ILE A 78 -1.07 -1.75 1.06
C ILE A 78 0.43 -1.84 1.38
N GLY A 79 1.00 -0.81 2.00
CA GLY A 79 2.38 -0.83 2.45
C GLY A 79 2.68 -1.95 3.46
N GLY A 80 1.75 -2.23 4.37
CA GLY A 80 1.83 -3.38 5.29
C GLY A 80 1.86 -4.72 4.54
N ILE A 81 1.01 -4.89 3.52
CA ILE A 81 0.97 -6.10 2.69
C ILE A 81 2.28 -6.27 1.92
N VAL A 82 2.78 -5.21 1.27
CA VAL A 82 4.05 -5.23 0.54
C VAL A 82 5.22 -5.52 1.47
N GLY A 83 5.25 -4.93 2.65
CA GLY A 83 6.27 -5.20 3.67
C GLY A 83 6.27 -6.65 4.14
N SER A 84 5.10 -7.25 4.34
CA SER A 84 4.99 -8.68 4.67
C SER A 84 5.44 -9.57 3.52
N GLY A 85 5.09 -9.24 2.27
CA GLY A 85 5.56 -9.95 1.08
C GLY A 85 7.09 -9.93 0.94
N ALA A 86 7.70 -8.75 1.11
CA ALA A 86 9.16 -8.60 1.08
C ALA A 86 9.85 -9.43 2.19
N THR A 87 9.30 -9.45 3.40
CA THR A 87 9.81 -10.26 4.51
C THR A 87 9.68 -11.75 4.23
N ALA A 88 8.56 -12.18 3.64
CA ALA A 88 8.36 -13.57 3.23
C ALA A 88 9.44 -14.02 2.23
N LEU A 89 9.71 -13.19 1.21
CA LEU A 89 10.77 -13.45 0.24
C LEU A 89 12.16 -13.50 0.90
N ALA A 90 12.44 -12.61 1.85
CA ALA A 90 13.70 -12.61 2.58
C ALA A 90 13.91 -13.89 3.40
N MET A 91 12.84 -14.46 3.95
CA MET A 91 12.90 -15.74 4.65
C MET A 91 13.10 -16.93 3.69
N ALA A 92 12.56 -16.85 2.46
CA ALA A 92 12.70 -17.90 1.44
C ALA A 92 14.04 -17.85 0.70
N PHE A 93 14.63 -16.66 0.57
CA PHE A 93 15.86 -16.41 -0.18
C PHE A 93 16.88 -15.65 0.69
N PRO A 94 17.70 -16.35 1.46
CA PRO A 94 18.70 -15.72 2.34
C PRO A 94 19.83 -15.02 1.54
N ASN A 95 20.01 -15.38 0.27
CA ASN A 95 21.00 -14.75 -0.58
C ASN A 95 20.48 -13.38 -1.09
N ARG A 96 21.18 -12.31 -0.69
CA ARG A 96 20.83 -10.93 -1.04
C ARG A 96 20.87 -10.66 -2.55
N PHE A 97 21.77 -11.32 -3.29
CA PHE A 97 21.89 -11.17 -4.74
C PHE A 97 20.66 -11.71 -5.50
N ILE A 98 19.91 -12.62 -4.90
CA ILE A 98 18.64 -13.13 -5.46
C ILE A 98 17.47 -12.30 -4.93
N LEU A 99 17.49 -11.95 -3.65
CA LEU A 99 16.41 -11.25 -2.98
C LEU A 99 16.15 -9.86 -3.58
N TYR A 100 17.18 -9.04 -3.76
CA TYR A 100 17.00 -7.67 -4.25
C TYR A 100 16.43 -7.59 -5.68
N PRO A 101 16.94 -8.32 -6.67
CA PRO A 101 16.33 -8.36 -8.00
C PRO A 101 14.88 -8.85 -7.96
N LEU A 102 14.58 -9.86 -7.15
CA LEU A 102 13.23 -10.42 -7.05
C LEU A 102 12.25 -9.40 -6.43
N ALA A 103 12.65 -8.72 -5.37
CA ALA A 103 11.86 -7.67 -4.74
C ALA A 103 11.66 -6.48 -5.69
N PHE A 104 12.70 -6.11 -6.44
CA PHE A 104 12.63 -5.05 -7.45
C PHE A 104 11.65 -5.42 -8.58
N ILE A 105 11.71 -6.65 -9.09
CA ILE A 105 10.80 -7.13 -10.14
C ILE A 105 9.35 -7.08 -9.66
N LEU A 106 9.07 -7.53 -8.44
CA LEU A 106 7.73 -7.45 -7.87
C LEU A 106 7.23 -6.01 -7.75
N TRP A 107 8.08 -5.11 -7.28
CA TRP A 107 7.76 -3.69 -7.21
C TRP A 107 7.54 -3.10 -8.61
N TYR A 108 8.43 -3.39 -9.55
CA TYR A 108 8.34 -2.89 -10.93
C TYR A 108 7.06 -3.36 -11.63
N ILE A 109 6.71 -4.64 -11.52
CA ILE A 109 5.46 -5.18 -12.07
C ILE A 109 4.26 -4.43 -11.47
N SER A 110 4.26 -4.18 -10.16
CA SER A 110 3.18 -3.46 -9.48
C SER A 110 3.00 -2.02 -9.98
N THR A 111 4.08 -1.37 -10.41
CA THR A 111 4.05 0.00 -10.94
C THR A 111 3.82 0.08 -12.45
N ALA A 112 4.23 -0.95 -13.20
CA ALA A 112 4.12 -0.99 -14.66
C ALA A 112 2.71 -1.28 -15.18
N ILE A 113 1.84 -1.88 -14.35
CA ILE A 113 0.45 -2.17 -14.70
C ILE A 113 -0.34 -0.86 -14.79
N LYS A 114 -1.14 -0.74 -15.82
CA LYS A 114 -2.04 0.41 -16.00
C LYS A 114 -3.46 0.03 -15.57
N PRO A 115 -4.14 0.88 -14.78
CA PRO A 115 -3.64 2.13 -14.18
C PRO A 115 -2.59 1.86 -13.07
N SER A 116 -1.55 2.70 -13.00
CA SER A 116 -0.45 2.51 -12.05
C SER A 116 -0.94 2.56 -10.60
N ILE A 117 -0.37 1.71 -9.75
CA ILE A 117 -0.65 1.75 -8.31
C ILE A 117 -0.29 3.11 -7.69
N ILE A 118 0.70 3.80 -8.25
CA ILE A 118 1.07 5.15 -7.80
C ILE A 118 -0.10 6.12 -7.98
N GLY A 119 -0.81 6.06 -9.11
CA GLY A 119 -2.01 6.86 -9.32
C GLY A 119 -3.16 6.49 -8.38
N ALA A 120 -3.30 5.21 -8.05
CA ALA A 120 -4.31 4.75 -7.09
C ALA A 120 -4.08 5.26 -5.66
N LEU A 121 -2.83 5.58 -5.32
CA LEU A 121 -2.42 6.01 -4.00
C LEU A 121 -2.31 7.55 -3.86
N THR A 122 -2.53 8.29 -4.95
CA THR A 122 -2.58 9.76 -4.92
C THR A 122 -4.00 10.23 -4.64
N PRO A 123 -4.22 11.04 -3.59
CA PRO A 123 -5.50 11.70 -3.38
C PRO A 123 -5.79 12.67 -4.53
N PHE A 124 -7.07 12.93 -4.81
CA PHE A 124 -7.51 13.90 -5.81
C PHE A 124 -7.11 13.55 -7.26
N THR A 125 -7.20 12.27 -7.62
CA THR A 125 -7.00 11.85 -9.01
C THR A 125 -8.26 12.12 -9.84
N VAL A 126 -8.05 12.37 -11.14
CA VAL A 126 -9.15 12.55 -12.11
C VAL A 126 -9.95 11.26 -12.33
N TYR A 127 -9.37 10.12 -12.01
CA TYR A 127 -10.00 8.83 -12.24
C TYR A 127 -10.77 8.34 -11.00
N PRO A 128 -11.94 7.70 -11.19
CA PRO A 128 -12.71 7.12 -10.10
C PRO A 128 -11.93 5.99 -9.40
N LEU A 129 -12.17 5.80 -8.11
CA LEU A 129 -11.51 4.75 -7.32
C LEU A 129 -11.73 3.34 -7.94
N SER A 130 -12.88 3.12 -8.58
CA SER A 130 -13.18 1.89 -9.32
C SER A 130 -12.18 1.59 -10.44
N HIS A 131 -11.59 2.62 -11.05
CA HIS A 131 -10.55 2.46 -12.08
C HIS A 131 -9.28 1.80 -11.53
N TYR A 132 -8.97 2.01 -10.25
CA TYR A 132 -7.79 1.46 -9.59
C TYR A 132 -8.04 0.12 -8.88
N THR A 133 -9.30 -0.32 -8.77
CA THR A 133 -9.65 -1.55 -8.05
C THR A 133 -8.87 -2.76 -8.57
N PHE A 134 -8.75 -2.88 -9.89
CA PHE A 134 -7.98 -3.97 -10.52
C PHE A 134 -6.51 -3.95 -10.08
N THR A 135 -5.87 -2.79 -10.10
CA THR A 135 -4.45 -2.66 -9.73
C THR A 135 -4.21 -2.95 -8.25
N ILE A 136 -5.11 -2.49 -7.38
CA ILE A 136 -5.04 -2.79 -5.94
C ILE A 136 -5.18 -4.29 -5.70
N ILE A 137 -6.18 -4.93 -6.31
CA ILE A 137 -6.40 -6.38 -6.20
C ILE A 137 -5.17 -7.13 -6.73
N PHE A 138 -4.60 -6.70 -7.85
CA PHE A 138 -3.43 -7.33 -8.44
C PHE A 138 -2.20 -7.24 -7.51
N VAL A 139 -1.92 -6.07 -6.94
CA VAL A 139 -0.80 -5.88 -5.99
C VAL A 139 -0.99 -6.75 -4.75
N VAL A 140 -2.20 -6.82 -4.22
CA VAL A 140 -2.53 -7.69 -3.09
C VAL A 140 -2.31 -9.16 -3.47
N ALA A 141 -2.83 -9.59 -4.63
CA ALA A 141 -2.73 -10.97 -5.11
C ALA A 141 -1.27 -11.42 -5.30
N ILE A 142 -0.44 -10.61 -5.96
CA ILE A 142 0.97 -10.96 -6.19
C ILE A 142 1.76 -11.07 -4.88
N ASN A 143 1.46 -10.21 -3.89
CA ASN A 143 2.08 -10.32 -2.58
C ASN A 143 1.59 -11.55 -1.80
N ILE A 144 0.31 -11.91 -1.90
CA ILE A 144 -0.21 -13.16 -1.32
C ILE A 144 0.50 -14.37 -1.95
N VAL A 145 0.67 -14.39 -3.27
CA VAL A 145 1.40 -15.46 -3.96
C VAL A 145 2.85 -15.55 -3.46
N ALA A 146 3.53 -14.41 -3.29
CA ALA A 146 4.89 -14.37 -2.74
C ALA A 146 4.96 -14.95 -1.32
N VAL A 147 4.00 -14.61 -0.47
CA VAL A 147 3.89 -15.15 0.90
C VAL A 147 3.63 -16.65 0.89
N LEU A 148 2.68 -17.13 0.09
CA LEU A 148 2.36 -18.55 -0.02
C LEU A 148 3.56 -19.36 -0.55
N PHE A 149 4.20 -18.88 -1.62
CA PHE A 149 5.39 -19.52 -2.16
C PHE A 149 6.51 -19.63 -1.11
N SER A 150 6.78 -18.54 -0.39
CA SER A 150 7.78 -18.48 0.66
C SER A 150 7.44 -19.41 1.83
N PHE A 151 6.17 -19.46 2.23
CA PHE A 151 5.69 -20.38 3.26
C PHE A 151 5.95 -21.84 2.88
N PHE A 152 5.60 -22.25 1.67
CA PHE A 152 5.84 -23.61 1.19
C PHE A 152 7.34 -23.92 1.12
N LYS A 153 8.17 -23.00 0.67
CA LYS A 153 9.61 -23.20 0.61
C LYS A 153 10.22 -23.37 2.00
N VAL A 154 9.93 -22.47 2.94
CA VAL A 154 10.47 -22.52 4.30
C VAL A 154 9.97 -23.74 5.09
N THR A 155 8.74 -24.18 4.85
CA THR A 155 8.16 -25.32 5.62
C THR A 155 8.51 -26.68 5.04
N LYS A 156 8.71 -26.81 3.72
CA LYS A 156 8.99 -28.10 3.07
C LYS A 156 10.47 -28.38 2.82
N TYR A 157 11.27 -27.36 2.45
CA TYR A 157 12.66 -27.59 2.00
C TYR A 157 13.71 -27.54 3.09
N ASP A 158 13.40 -27.03 4.28
CA ASP A 158 14.31 -27.09 5.46
C ASP A 158 14.23 -28.42 6.22
N GLN A 159 13.94 -29.52 5.56
CA GLN A 159 13.90 -30.86 6.16
C GLN A 159 15.11 -31.73 5.77
N VAL A 160 16.20 -31.14 5.24
CA VAL A 160 17.49 -31.82 5.05
C VAL A 160 18.47 -31.32 6.09
#